data_947d7a616e1252695f73593b36aa2da2
#
_entry.id   947d7a616e1252695f73593b36aa2da2
#
_cell.length_a   1.000
_cell.length_b   1.000
_cell.length_c   1.000
_cell.angle_alpha   90.00
_cell.angle_beta   90.00
_cell.angle_gamma   90.00
#
_symmetry.space_group_name_H-M   'P 1'
#
loop_
_entity.id
_entity.type
_entity.pdbx_description
1 polymer ?
#
loop_
_entity_poly.entity_id
_entity_poly.type
_entity_poly.pdbx_seq_one_letter_code
_entity_poly.pdbx_strand_id
1 'polypeptide(L)' 'MQRCKTPHAVVIFHSTADAMALQAAAVGGVLPGRVIPVPSEISAGCGLAWSVPVEQRETLEQALEQRGLAFEAITEVDLY' A
#
# COMPACT_ATOMS: atom_id res chain seq x y z
N MET A 1 -19.90 -15.66 12.79
CA MET A 1 -19.05 -15.66 11.59
C MET A 1 -17.65 -15.25 11.99
N GLN A 2 -16.67 -16.04 11.63
CA GLN A 2 -15.30 -15.74 11.95
C GLN A 2 -14.66 -14.87 10.90
N ARG A 3 -13.84 -13.92 11.34
CA ARG A 3 -13.00 -13.17 10.44
C ARG A 3 -11.68 -13.88 10.26
N CYS A 4 -11.26 -14.01 9.03
CA CYS A 4 -9.95 -14.55 8.70
C CYS A 4 -9.07 -13.44 8.16
N LYS A 5 -7.81 -13.45 8.55
CA LYS A 5 -6.83 -12.58 7.92
C LYS A 5 -6.60 -13.04 6.49
N THR A 6 -6.50 -12.10 5.59
CA THR A 6 -6.17 -12.39 4.19
C THR A 6 -4.84 -11.74 3.83
N PRO A 7 -4.07 -12.35 2.91
CA PRO A 7 -2.80 -11.76 2.52
C PRO A 7 -3.01 -10.47 1.74
N HIS A 8 -2.23 -9.47 2.09
CA HIS A 8 -2.24 -8.17 1.44
C HIS A 8 -0.81 -7.76 1.13
N ALA A 9 -0.64 -7.04 0.02
CA ALA A 9 0.61 -6.36 -0.27
C ALA A 9 0.54 -4.98 0.36
N VAL A 10 1.58 -4.62 1.11
CA VAL A 10 1.65 -3.35 1.81
C VAL A 10 2.85 -2.57 1.28
N VAL A 11 2.58 -1.40 0.75
CA VAL A 11 3.62 -0.49 0.24
C VAL A 11 4.04 0.43 1.35
N ILE A 12 5.33 0.46 1.63
CA ILE A 12 5.93 1.30 2.66
C ILE A 12 6.61 2.47 1.97
N PHE A 13 6.48 3.66 2.53
CA PHE A 13 7.01 4.89 1.94
C PHE A 13 8.13 5.47 2.78
N HIS A 14 9.03 6.21 2.11
CA HIS A 14 10.11 6.93 2.79
C HIS A 14 9.56 8.12 3.59
N SER A 15 8.47 8.73 3.14
CA SER A 15 7.91 9.90 3.78
C SER A 15 6.40 9.94 3.61
N THR A 16 5.75 10.75 4.45
CA THR A 16 4.31 10.97 4.35
C THR A 16 3.96 11.61 3.00
N ALA A 17 4.82 12.45 2.45
CA ALA A 17 4.57 13.07 1.15
C ALA A 17 4.44 12.02 0.04
N ASP A 18 5.25 10.97 0.07
CA ASP A 18 5.16 9.89 -0.91
C ASP A 18 3.84 9.11 -0.77
N ALA A 19 3.42 8.86 0.48
CA ALA A 19 2.15 8.19 0.73
C ALA A 19 0.98 9.04 0.21
N MET A 20 1.02 10.34 0.44
CA MET A 20 -0.04 11.23 -0.02
C MET A 20 -0.05 11.37 -1.55
N ALA A 21 1.11 11.28 -2.19
CA ALA A 21 1.17 11.28 -3.64
C ALA A 21 0.44 10.07 -4.24
N LEU A 22 0.61 8.90 -3.64
CA LEU A 22 -0.12 7.71 -4.09
C LEU A 22 -1.62 7.85 -3.82
N GLN A 23 -1.98 8.37 -2.66
CA GLN A 23 -3.39 8.58 -2.34
C GLN A 23 -4.04 9.53 -3.35
N ALA A 24 -3.37 10.62 -3.71
CA ALA A 24 -3.88 11.56 -4.69
C ALA A 24 -4.06 10.90 -6.06
N ALA A 25 -3.13 10.05 -6.46
CA ALA A 25 -3.23 9.32 -7.72
C ALA A 25 -4.37 8.31 -7.70
N ALA A 26 -4.75 7.81 -6.54
CA ALA A 26 -5.81 6.82 -6.40
C ALA A 26 -7.20 7.42 -6.34
N VAL A 27 -7.32 8.73 -6.19
CA VAL A 27 -8.62 9.40 -6.15
C VAL A 27 -9.38 9.10 -7.45
N GLY A 28 -10.64 8.75 -7.31
CA GLY A 28 -11.46 8.38 -8.46
C GLY A 28 -11.43 6.89 -8.78
N GLY A 29 -10.78 6.07 -7.96
CA GLY A 29 -10.77 4.62 -8.15
C GLY A 29 -9.82 4.14 -9.22
N VAL A 30 -8.84 4.95 -9.61
CA VAL A 30 -7.87 4.61 -10.65
C VAL A 30 -6.93 3.50 -10.21
N LEU A 31 -6.57 3.48 -8.92
CA LEU A 31 -5.64 2.50 -8.37
C LEU A 31 -6.34 1.64 -7.33
N PRO A 32 -5.97 0.35 -7.24
CA PRO A 32 -6.53 -0.53 -6.19
C PRO A 32 -5.92 -0.20 -4.84
N GLY A 33 -6.64 -0.54 -3.78
CA GLY A 33 -6.13 -0.44 -2.43
C GLY A 33 -6.53 0.83 -1.72
N ARG A 34 -5.90 1.03 -0.55
CA ARG A 34 -6.21 2.16 0.32
C ARG A 34 -5.04 2.47 1.24
N VAL A 35 -5.01 3.71 1.74
CA VAL A 35 -4.01 4.10 2.75
C VAL A 35 -4.42 3.52 4.10
N ILE A 36 -3.43 3.00 4.83
CA ILE A 36 -3.62 2.45 6.18
C ILE A 36 -2.48 2.93 7.07
N PRO A 37 -2.64 2.87 8.39
CA PRO A 37 -1.50 3.01 9.29
C PRO A 37 -0.53 1.85 9.05
N VAL A 38 0.77 2.11 9.20
CA VAL A 38 1.78 1.05 9.07
C VAL A 38 1.49 -0.04 10.10
N PRO A 39 1.36 -1.32 9.68
CA PRO A 39 1.18 -2.42 10.64
C PRO A 39 2.34 -2.53 11.63
N SER A 40 2.03 -2.99 12.84
CA SER A 40 3.04 -3.07 13.89
C SER A 40 4.18 -4.04 13.56
N GLU A 41 3.95 -5.00 12.67
CA GLU A 41 4.99 -5.93 12.24
C GLU A 41 6.02 -5.27 11.33
N ILE A 42 5.71 -4.09 10.80
CA ILE A 42 6.56 -3.40 9.84
C ILE A 42 7.13 -2.16 10.49
N SER A 43 8.45 -2.01 10.36
CA SER A 43 9.13 -0.79 10.81
C SER A 43 9.32 0.13 9.60
N ALA A 44 8.79 1.35 9.70
CA ALA A 44 8.92 2.33 8.61
C ALA A 44 9.08 3.72 9.19
N GLY A 45 9.75 4.60 8.46
CA GLY A 45 9.96 5.97 8.86
C GLY A 45 8.72 6.85 8.77
N CYS A 46 7.76 6.44 7.95
CA CYS A 46 6.49 7.14 7.76
C CYS A 46 5.40 6.32 8.48
N GLY A 47 4.45 6.98 9.09
CA GLY A 47 3.37 6.30 9.79
C GLY A 47 2.27 5.76 8.90
N LEU A 48 2.37 5.94 7.58
CA LEU A 48 1.34 5.53 6.62
C LEU A 48 1.87 4.51 5.62
N ALA A 49 0.98 3.64 5.18
CA ALA A 49 1.28 2.64 4.17
C ALA A 49 0.08 2.52 3.22
N TRP A 50 0.26 1.80 2.14
CA TRP A 50 -0.81 1.52 1.19
C TRP A 50 -1.05 0.03 1.16
N SER A 51 -2.30 -0.39 1.33
CA SER A 51 -2.66 -1.81 1.38
C SER A 51 -3.50 -2.17 0.17
N VAL A 52 -3.22 -3.32 -0.42
CA VAL A 52 -3.95 -3.86 -1.55
C VAL A 52 -4.02 -5.37 -1.40
N PRO A 53 -5.13 -6.03 -1.80
CA PRO A 53 -5.15 -7.49 -1.80
C PRO A 53 -4.00 -8.03 -2.64
N VAL A 54 -3.43 -9.15 -2.21
CA VAL A 54 -2.24 -9.71 -2.85
C VAL A 54 -2.47 -10.01 -4.34
N GLU A 55 -3.70 -10.32 -4.72
CA GLU A 55 -4.04 -10.58 -6.12
C GLU A 55 -3.87 -9.34 -7.00
N GLN A 56 -3.89 -8.16 -6.41
CA GLN A 56 -3.75 -6.89 -7.13
C GLN A 56 -2.38 -6.27 -6.97
N ARG A 57 -1.45 -6.99 -6.33
CA ARG A 57 -0.10 -6.47 -6.11
C ARG A 57 0.58 -6.07 -7.42
N GLU A 58 0.51 -6.93 -8.41
CA GLU A 58 1.16 -6.67 -9.69
C GLU A 58 0.57 -5.43 -10.36
N THR A 59 -0.74 -5.29 -10.32
CA THR A 59 -1.42 -4.11 -10.87
C THR A 59 -0.92 -2.83 -10.18
N LEU A 60 -0.79 -2.88 -8.85
CA LEU A 60 -0.30 -1.73 -8.10
C LEU A 60 1.16 -1.43 -8.44
N GLU A 61 2.01 -2.46 -8.51
CA GLU A 61 3.42 -2.26 -8.85
C GLU A 61 3.58 -1.60 -10.21
N GLN A 62 2.82 -2.05 -11.20
CA GLN A 62 2.84 -1.45 -12.53
C GLN A 62 2.40 0.01 -12.48
N ALA A 63 1.37 0.31 -11.73
CA ALA A 63 0.88 1.67 -11.60
C ALA A 63 1.90 2.59 -10.94
N LEU A 64 2.58 2.11 -9.89
CA LEU A 64 3.63 2.88 -9.23
C LEU A 64 4.76 3.20 -10.22
N GLU A 65 5.16 2.23 -11.02
CA GLU A 65 6.21 2.40 -12.00
C GLU A 65 5.80 3.37 -13.10
N GLN A 66 4.61 3.19 -13.65
CA GLN A 66 4.11 4.02 -14.74
C GLN A 66 3.96 5.48 -14.32
N ARG A 67 3.59 5.72 -13.08
CA ARG A 67 3.37 7.08 -12.57
C ARG A 67 4.60 7.68 -11.94
N GLY A 68 5.69 6.91 -11.83
CA GLY A 68 6.92 7.39 -11.22
C GLY A 68 6.77 7.71 -9.73
N LEU A 69 5.90 6.99 -9.03
CA LEU A 69 5.67 7.22 -7.61
C LEU A 69 6.75 6.53 -6.79
N ALA A 70 7.29 7.25 -5.82
CA ALA A 70 8.35 6.73 -4.97
C ALA A 70 7.78 5.92 -3.81
N PHE A 71 8.45 4.82 -3.49
CA PHE A 71 8.13 4.00 -2.31
C PHE A 71 9.41 3.33 -1.82
N GLU A 72 9.39 2.90 -0.56
CA GLU A 72 10.56 2.27 0.04
C GLU A 72 10.59 0.77 -0.26
N ALA A 73 9.49 0.09 -0.02
CA ALA A 73 9.41 -1.36 -0.18
C ALA A 73 7.96 -1.81 -0.28
N ILE A 74 7.78 -3.02 -0.79
CA ILE A 74 6.48 -3.69 -0.77
C ILE A 74 6.68 -5.00 -0.04
N THR A 75 5.84 -5.26 0.96
CA THR A 75 5.88 -6.49 1.73
C THR A 75 4.48 -7.09 1.81
N GLU A 76 4.40 -8.38 2.06
CA GLU A 76 3.11 -9.05 2.20
C GLU A 76 2.87 -9.37 3.67
N VAL A 77 1.70 -8.97 4.15
CA VAL A 77 1.26 -9.26 5.52
C VAL A 77 -0.20 -9.68 5.49
N ASP A 78 -0.60 -10.44 6.49
CA ASP A 78 -2.00 -10.82 6.64
C ASP A 78 -2.76 -9.72 7.36
N LEU A 79 -3.84 -9.27 6.77
CA LEU A 79 -4.69 -8.21 7.32
C LEU A 79 -6.15 -8.67 7.31
N TYR A 80 -6.92 -8.10 8.21
CA TYR A 80 -8.36 -8.31 8.21
C TYR A 80 -9.08 -7.49 7.15
#